data_ab1309baf727bf59745191589ca4cef3
#
_entry.id   ab1309baf727bf59745191589ca4cef3
#
_cell.length_a   1.000
_cell.length_b   1.000
_cell.length_c   1.000
_cell.angle_alpha   90.00
_cell.angle_beta   90.00
_cell.angle_gamma   90.00
#
_symmetry.space_group_name_H-M   'P 1'
#
loop_
_entity.id
_entity.type
_entity.pdbx_description
1 polymer ?
#
loop_
_entity_poly.entity_id
_entity_poly.type
_entity_poly.pdbx_seq_one_letter_code
_entity_poly.pdbx_strand_id
1 'polypeptide(L)'
;MPSPKLRLLAIETSTDTVSVALGNGAPGGPCWQHTGPGAAQASLTLLPVIGSLLAQADWQLAELDALVFARGPGSFTGLRTACAVVQGLAYGTRSARWPDGLPVLAVDTLVALAEEARFLQAEAGLPAPRRIAALLDARMGEMYVAAYRCTDGALVQQQPPRLCAPQDLAVWWGSAWSDDAALGEDVDVATSRDGANDLLAGNVFEAHGAQFTDLPGRRQLALPSARALLRLAPAALSAGAAVGAHQALPLYVRDKVAQTTVEREQLRQQQLARQAVPAVVAPLDV
;
A
#
# COMPACT_ATOMS: atom_id res chain seq x y z
N MET A 1 -25.59 19.55 -0.65
CA MET A 1 -24.59 20.64 -0.66
C MET A 1 -23.33 20.11 -1.32
N PRO A 2 -22.67 20.83 -2.21
CA PRO A 2 -21.39 20.37 -2.72
C PRO A 2 -20.43 20.21 -1.54
N SER A 3 -19.77 19.03 -1.46
CA SER A 3 -18.75 18.79 -0.45
C SER A 3 -17.69 19.90 -0.52
N PRO A 4 -17.21 20.42 0.62
CA PRO A 4 -16.18 21.44 0.61
C PRO A 4 -15.01 20.93 -0.23
N LYS A 5 -14.47 21.80 -1.09
CA LYS A 5 -13.32 21.45 -1.92
C LYS A 5 -12.11 21.32 -1.01
N LEU A 6 -11.83 20.09 -0.56
CA LEU A 6 -10.68 19.80 0.27
C LEU A 6 -9.38 20.18 -0.45
N ARG A 7 -8.38 20.64 0.28
CA ARG A 7 -7.01 20.85 -0.16
C ARG A 7 -6.11 19.90 0.62
N LEU A 8 -5.62 18.86 -0.02
CA LEU A 8 -4.89 17.78 0.61
C LEU A 8 -3.48 17.66 0.01
N LEU A 9 -2.50 17.37 0.86
CA LEU A 9 -1.16 16.94 0.46
C LEU A 9 -0.99 15.48 0.88
N ALA A 10 -0.71 14.60 -0.08
CA ALA A 10 -0.47 13.18 0.14
C ALA A 10 0.99 12.81 -0.14
N ILE A 11 1.57 11.95 0.72
CA ILE A 11 2.97 11.52 0.68
C ILE A 11 3.03 10.01 0.80
N GLU A 12 3.65 9.35 -0.18
CA GLU A 12 3.91 7.92 -0.22
C GLU A 12 5.41 7.68 -0.44
N THR A 13 6.04 6.95 0.48
CA THR A 13 7.48 6.65 0.47
C THR A 13 7.78 5.24 0.97
N SER A 14 6.78 4.37 1.02
CA SER A 14 6.90 3.01 1.57
C SER A 14 7.64 2.03 0.67
N THR A 15 7.94 2.42 -0.57
CA THR A 15 8.63 1.60 -1.57
C THR A 15 9.96 2.24 -2.01
N ASP A 16 10.55 1.74 -3.08
CA ASP A 16 11.73 2.34 -3.70
C ASP A 16 11.41 3.59 -4.52
N THR A 17 10.16 4.04 -4.51
CA THR A 17 9.71 5.28 -5.13
C THR A 17 9.23 6.29 -4.09
N VAL A 18 9.33 7.57 -4.42
CA VAL A 18 8.64 8.68 -3.74
C VAL A 18 7.48 9.10 -4.62
N SER A 19 6.29 9.16 -4.05
CA SER A 19 5.12 9.73 -4.70
C SER A 19 4.54 10.82 -3.82
N VAL A 20 4.30 12.00 -4.39
CA VAL A 20 3.70 13.16 -3.71
C VAL A 20 2.58 13.68 -4.59
N ALA A 21 1.45 14.02 -3.99
CA ALA A 21 0.33 14.61 -4.72
C ALA A 21 -0.39 15.68 -3.90
N LEU A 22 -0.81 16.74 -4.59
CA LEU A 22 -1.78 17.73 -4.10
C LEU A 22 -3.10 17.54 -4.84
N GLY A 23 -4.22 17.71 -4.15
CA GLY A 23 -5.53 17.59 -4.77
C GLY A 23 -6.66 17.57 -3.76
N ASN A 24 -7.88 17.36 -4.27
CA ASN A 24 -9.09 17.30 -3.41
C ASN A 24 -9.61 15.88 -3.20
N GLY A 25 -8.97 14.87 -3.82
CA GLY A 25 -9.37 13.47 -3.75
C GLY A 25 -10.65 13.11 -4.50
N ALA A 26 -11.31 14.06 -5.13
CA ALA A 26 -12.52 13.80 -5.90
C ALA A 26 -12.20 13.21 -7.28
N PRO A 27 -13.04 12.30 -7.83
CA PRO A 27 -12.91 11.82 -9.20
C PRO A 27 -12.90 12.99 -10.19
N GLY A 28 -11.91 13.02 -11.11
CA GLY A 28 -11.75 14.11 -12.08
C GLY A 28 -11.39 15.48 -11.47
N GLY A 29 -11.15 15.56 -10.17
CA GLY A 29 -10.71 16.78 -9.50
C GLY A 29 -9.27 17.17 -9.82
N PRO A 30 -8.85 18.39 -9.43
CA PRO A 30 -7.49 18.85 -9.65
C PRO A 30 -6.50 17.96 -8.90
N CYS A 31 -5.40 17.62 -9.58
CA CYS A 31 -4.33 16.82 -9.00
C CYS A 31 -2.99 17.23 -9.60
N TRP A 32 -2.07 17.68 -8.76
CA TRP A 32 -0.67 17.91 -9.09
C TRP A 32 0.14 16.81 -8.42
N GLN A 33 1.01 16.15 -9.17
CA GLN A 33 1.71 14.99 -8.66
C GLN A 33 3.16 14.92 -9.12
N HIS A 34 3.97 14.25 -8.33
CA HIS A 34 5.34 13.88 -8.66
C HIS A 34 5.60 12.44 -8.25
N THR A 35 6.28 11.70 -9.10
CA THR A 35 6.81 10.36 -8.78
C THR A 35 8.27 10.33 -9.19
N GLY A 36 9.12 9.85 -8.30
CA GLY A 36 10.57 9.79 -8.51
C GLY A 36 11.24 8.71 -7.67
N PRO A 37 12.58 8.60 -7.75
CA PRO A 37 13.35 7.67 -6.92
C PRO A 37 13.16 7.94 -5.44
N GLY A 38 12.95 6.86 -4.67
CA GLY A 38 12.75 6.89 -3.22
C GLY A 38 13.99 6.46 -2.44
N ALA A 39 13.79 5.71 -1.38
CA ALA A 39 14.81 5.21 -0.46
C ALA A 39 15.69 6.35 0.11
N ALA A 40 17.00 6.29 -0.06
CA ALA A 40 17.93 7.27 0.49
C ALA A 40 17.75 8.69 -0.08
N GLN A 41 17.19 8.84 -1.30
CA GLN A 41 16.99 10.14 -1.93
C GLN A 41 15.72 10.85 -1.42
N ALA A 42 14.77 10.12 -0.86
CA ALA A 42 13.52 10.68 -0.35
C ALA A 42 13.75 11.86 0.62
N SER A 43 14.70 11.74 1.53
CA SER A 43 15.00 12.77 2.52
C SER A 43 15.51 14.09 1.91
N LEU A 44 16.15 14.03 0.74
CA LEU A 44 16.68 15.20 0.05
C LEU A 44 15.65 15.85 -0.88
N THR A 45 14.78 15.05 -1.49
CA THR A 45 13.89 15.50 -2.57
C THR A 45 12.48 15.85 -2.10
N LEU A 46 12.02 15.29 -0.98
CA LEU A 46 10.62 15.37 -0.58
C LEU A 46 10.15 16.81 -0.33
N LEU A 47 10.88 17.61 0.46
CA LEU A 47 10.50 19.00 0.75
C LEU A 47 10.57 19.89 -0.50
N PRO A 48 11.64 19.86 -1.33
CA PRO A 48 11.66 20.56 -2.62
C PRO A 48 10.48 20.19 -3.54
N VAL A 49 10.13 18.92 -3.64
CA VAL A 49 8.99 18.45 -4.44
C VAL A 49 7.68 19.01 -3.91
N ILE A 50 7.44 18.95 -2.59
CA ILE A 50 6.24 19.53 -1.97
C ILE A 50 6.15 21.04 -2.29
N GLY A 51 7.23 21.78 -2.12
CA GLY A 51 7.27 23.23 -2.44
C GLY A 51 6.96 23.49 -3.91
N SER A 52 7.50 22.71 -4.82
CA SER A 52 7.23 22.83 -6.26
C SER A 52 5.74 22.55 -6.60
N LEU A 53 5.15 21.53 -6.00
CA LEU A 53 3.73 21.20 -6.24
C LEU A 53 2.80 22.28 -5.66
N LEU A 54 3.10 22.80 -4.47
CA LEU A 54 2.36 23.92 -3.87
C LEU A 54 2.38 25.15 -4.78
N ALA A 55 3.56 25.49 -5.33
CA ALA A 55 3.69 26.59 -6.27
C ALA A 55 2.91 26.35 -7.58
N GLN A 56 2.93 25.12 -8.13
CA GLN A 56 2.14 24.77 -9.33
C GLN A 56 0.63 24.86 -9.09
N ALA A 57 0.18 24.53 -7.88
CA ALA A 57 -1.23 24.58 -7.49
C ALA A 57 -1.69 26.01 -7.12
N ASP A 58 -0.77 26.94 -6.95
CA ASP A 58 -1.01 28.26 -6.35
C ASP A 58 -1.67 28.12 -4.95
N TRP A 59 -1.17 27.15 -4.17
CA TRP A 59 -1.60 26.91 -2.79
C TRP A 59 -0.48 27.16 -1.81
N GLN A 60 -0.87 27.65 -0.63
CA GLN A 60 0.04 27.74 0.51
C GLN A 60 -0.18 26.55 1.45
N LEU A 61 0.87 26.17 2.18
CA LEU A 61 0.79 25.08 3.14
C LEU A 61 -0.30 25.32 4.21
N ALA A 62 -0.45 26.56 4.64
CA ALA A 62 -1.47 26.97 5.64
C ALA A 62 -2.93 26.86 5.14
N GLU A 63 -3.13 26.78 3.82
CA GLU A 63 -4.45 26.64 3.21
C GLU A 63 -4.90 25.18 3.06
N LEU A 64 -4.03 24.22 3.36
CA LEU A 64 -4.39 22.81 3.35
C LEU A 64 -5.38 22.49 4.47
N ASP A 65 -6.20 21.48 4.24
CA ASP A 65 -7.16 20.94 5.20
C ASP A 65 -6.61 19.75 5.95
N ALA A 66 -5.74 18.95 5.32
CA ALA A 66 -5.05 17.85 5.97
C ALA A 66 -3.77 17.43 5.20
N LEU A 67 -2.87 16.80 5.94
CA LEU A 67 -1.75 16.03 5.40
C LEU A 67 -2.12 14.54 5.43
N VAL A 68 -1.81 13.82 4.36
CA VAL A 68 -2.08 12.38 4.23
C VAL A 68 -0.75 11.67 4.00
N PHE A 69 -0.49 10.57 4.68
CA PHE A 69 0.73 9.79 4.42
C PHE A 69 0.49 8.30 4.56
N ALA A 70 1.26 7.52 3.80
CA ALA A 70 1.29 6.08 3.96
C ALA A 70 2.15 5.73 5.18
N ARG A 71 1.51 5.16 6.21
CA ARG A 71 2.18 4.85 7.47
C ARG A 71 2.93 3.52 7.47
N GLY A 72 2.72 2.68 6.45
CA GLY A 72 3.29 1.33 6.36
C GLY A 72 2.22 0.24 6.19
N PRO A 73 2.67 -1.01 6.07
CA PRO A 73 4.05 -1.48 6.09
C PRO A 73 4.85 -1.12 4.83
N GLY A 74 6.18 -1.17 4.91
CA GLY A 74 7.06 -0.87 3.78
C GLY A 74 8.49 -0.54 4.19
N SER A 75 9.19 0.22 3.35
CA SER A 75 10.57 0.68 3.58
C SER A 75 10.70 1.44 4.89
N PHE A 76 11.49 0.91 5.81
CA PHE A 76 11.71 1.49 7.14
C PHE A 76 12.22 2.94 7.11
N THR A 77 13.18 3.23 6.22
CA THR A 77 13.69 4.59 6.04
C THR A 77 12.65 5.50 5.43
N GLY A 78 11.94 5.03 4.39
CA GLY A 78 10.89 5.79 3.72
C GLY A 78 9.77 6.19 4.70
N LEU A 79 9.23 5.23 5.45
CA LEU A 79 8.15 5.48 6.41
C LEU A 79 8.53 6.53 7.46
N ARG A 80 9.75 6.47 7.98
CA ARG A 80 10.25 7.47 8.94
C ARG A 80 10.42 8.84 8.31
N THR A 81 10.90 8.91 7.07
CA THR A 81 11.04 10.16 6.34
C THR A 81 9.68 10.83 6.13
N ALA A 82 8.67 10.09 5.62
CA ALA A 82 7.32 10.62 5.47
C ALA A 82 6.73 11.09 6.80
N CYS A 83 6.83 10.27 7.83
CA CYS A 83 6.33 10.58 9.16
C CYS A 83 6.97 11.88 9.71
N ALA A 84 8.29 12.00 9.66
CA ALA A 84 9.00 13.18 10.15
C ALA A 84 8.63 14.46 9.36
N VAL A 85 8.52 14.35 8.03
CA VAL A 85 8.13 15.48 7.18
C VAL A 85 6.70 15.90 7.49
N VAL A 86 5.76 14.96 7.57
CA VAL A 86 4.35 15.25 7.88
C VAL A 86 4.22 15.90 9.26
N GLN A 87 4.90 15.37 10.27
CA GLN A 87 4.91 15.96 11.61
C GLN A 87 5.46 17.38 11.59
N GLY A 88 6.61 17.60 10.92
CA GLY A 88 7.24 18.92 10.80
C GLY A 88 6.35 19.93 10.10
N LEU A 89 5.74 19.53 8.97
CA LEU A 89 4.81 20.39 8.22
C LEU A 89 3.55 20.73 9.05
N ALA A 90 2.97 19.73 9.73
CA ALA A 90 1.81 19.94 10.58
C ALA A 90 2.10 20.92 11.71
N TYR A 91 3.21 20.75 12.41
CA TYR A 91 3.61 21.69 13.46
C TYR A 91 3.94 23.09 12.93
N GLY A 92 4.54 23.18 11.75
CA GLY A 92 4.88 24.46 11.11
C GLY A 92 3.65 25.29 10.67
N THR A 93 2.47 24.69 10.62
CA THR A 93 1.20 25.35 10.24
C THR A 93 0.34 25.78 11.41
N ARG A 94 0.87 25.76 12.64
CA ARG A 94 0.12 26.24 13.81
C ARG A 94 -0.35 27.67 13.60
N SER A 95 -1.65 27.89 13.75
CA SER A 95 -2.33 29.16 13.48
C SER A 95 -3.65 29.21 14.22
N ALA A 96 -4.37 30.34 14.12
CA ALA A 96 -5.72 30.44 14.67
C ALA A 96 -6.68 29.39 14.07
N ARG A 97 -6.49 28.99 12.80
CA ARG A 97 -7.28 27.92 12.15
C ARG A 97 -6.88 26.52 12.64
N TRP A 98 -5.60 26.31 12.87
CA TRP A 98 -5.02 25.03 13.28
C TRP A 98 -4.16 25.20 14.54
N PRO A 99 -4.74 25.33 15.74
CA PRO A 99 -3.98 25.59 16.97
C PRO A 99 -2.96 24.49 17.29
N ASP A 100 -3.32 23.24 16.96
CA ASP A 100 -2.45 22.07 17.16
C ASP A 100 -1.66 21.66 15.91
N GLY A 101 -1.73 22.46 14.83
CA GLY A 101 -1.20 22.19 13.52
C GLY A 101 -2.21 21.49 12.60
N LEU A 102 -1.84 21.32 11.33
CA LEU A 102 -2.68 20.62 10.35
C LEU A 102 -3.05 19.21 10.82
N PRO A 103 -4.31 18.78 10.63
CA PRO A 103 -4.69 17.38 10.83
C PRO A 103 -3.89 16.45 9.94
N VAL A 104 -3.55 15.27 10.46
CA VAL A 104 -2.79 14.24 9.73
C VAL A 104 -3.64 12.99 9.60
N LEU A 105 -3.78 12.49 8.39
CA LEU A 105 -4.39 11.21 8.08
C LEU A 105 -3.30 10.17 7.78
N ALA A 106 -3.19 9.19 8.66
CA ALA A 106 -2.28 8.06 8.49
C ALA A 106 -3.01 6.89 7.83
N VAL A 107 -2.61 6.52 6.62
CA VAL A 107 -3.25 5.47 5.80
C VAL A 107 -2.33 4.27 5.71
N ASP A 108 -2.87 3.05 5.82
CA ASP A 108 -2.07 1.84 5.61
C ASP A 108 -1.61 1.76 4.15
N THR A 109 -0.34 1.39 3.94
CA THR A 109 0.24 1.28 2.59
C THR A 109 -0.53 0.28 1.71
N LEU A 110 -0.97 -0.84 2.29
CA LEU A 110 -1.63 -1.89 1.51
C LEU A 110 -3.05 -1.51 1.06
N VAL A 111 -3.77 -0.67 1.80
CA VAL A 111 -5.05 -0.15 1.29
C VAL A 111 -4.82 0.87 0.16
N ALA A 112 -3.75 1.66 0.22
CA ALA A 112 -3.38 2.55 -0.88
C ALA A 112 -2.97 1.77 -2.14
N LEU A 113 -2.28 0.64 -1.98
CA LEU A 113 -1.96 -0.27 -3.08
C LEU A 113 -3.23 -0.89 -3.69
N ALA A 114 -4.14 -1.38 -2.85
CA ALA A 114 -5.43 -1.94 -3.30
C ALA A 114 -6.27 -0.90 -4.06
N GLU A 115 -6.32 0.34 -3.57
CA GLU A 115 -7.01 1.45 -4.22
C GLU A 115 -6.37 1.82 -5.56
N GLU A 116 -5.04 1.84 -5.65
CA GLU A 116 -4.36 2.09 -6.92
C GLU A 116 -4.68 1.00 -7.95
N ALA A 117 -4.62 -0.27 -7.54
CA ALA A 117 -4.95 -1.39 -8.42
C ALA A 117 -6.42 -1.34 -8.88
N ARG A 118 -7.35 -1.02 -7.98
CA ARG A 118 -8.78 -0.84 -8.30
C ARG A 118 -8.97 0.28 -9.34
N PHE A 119 -8.27 1.39 -9.15
CA PHE A 119 -8.30 2.51 -10.08
C PHE A 119 -7.75 2.13 -11.46
N LEU A 120 -6.61 1.44 -11.52
CA LEU A 120 -6.03 0.97 -12.78
C LEU A 120 -6.95 0.00 -13.53
N GLN A 121 -7.69 -0.87 -12.83
CA GLN A 121 -8.70 -1.73 -13.44
C GLN A 121 -9.84 -0.92 -14.06
N ALA A 122 -10.32 0.10 -13.35
CA ALA A 122 -11.38 0.98 -13.86
C ALA A 122 -10.93 1.79 -15.08
N GLU A 123 -9.71 2.34 -15.09
CA GLU A 123 -9.10 3.05 -16.22
C GLU A 123 -8.95 2.15 -17.46
N ALA A 124 -8.66 0.86 -17.22
CA ALA A 124 -8.59 -0.14 -18.30
C ALA A 124 -9.97 -0.62 -18.78
N GLY A 125 -11.07 -0.11 -18.24
CA GLY A 125 -12.43 -0.54 -18.56
C GLY A 125 -12.75 -1.98 -18.13
N LEU A 126 -11.98 -2.52 -17.18
CA LEU A 126 -12.16 -3.88 -16.68
C LEU A 126 -13.22 -3.94 -15.56
N PRO A 127 -13.89 -5.08 -15.37
CA PRO A 127 -14.86 -5.25 -14.31
C PRO A 127 -14.25 -4.94 -12.93
N ALA A 128 -15.02 -4.26 -12.09
CA ALA A 128 -14.60 -3.96 -10.71
C ALA A 128 -14.28 -5.25 -9.96
N PRO A 129 -13.14 -5.32 -9.26
CA PRO A 129 -12.80 -6.48 -8.46
C PRO A 129 -13.75 -6.58 -7.26
N ARG A 130 -14.14 -7.81 -6.90
CA ARG A 130 -14.92 -8.08 -5.70
C ARG A 130 -14.01 -8.19 -4.47
N ARG A 131 -12.87 -8.83 -4.63
CA ARG A 131 -11.86 -9.08 -3.59
C ARG A 131 -10.50 -8.67 -4.11
N ILE A 132 -9.69 -8.04 -3.26
CA ILE A 132 -8.33 -7.62 -3.59
C ILE A 132 -7.37 -8.15 -2.54
N ALA A 133 -6.35 -8.93 -2.97
CA ALA A 133 -5.15 -9.15 -2.18
C ALA A 133 -4.12 -8.08 -2.55
N ALA A 134 -3.76 -7.25 -1.60
CA ALA A 134 -2.65 -6.32 -1.73
C ALA A 134 -1.36 -7.01 -1.28
N LEU A 135 -0.37 -7.09 -2.17
CA LEU A 135 0.85 -7.89 -2.05
C LEU A 135 2.06 -7.02 -2.32
N LEU A 136 2.81 -6.66 -1.28
CA LEU A 136 3.98 -5.80 -1.41
C LEU A 136 5.24 -6.56 -1.01
N ASP A 137 6.30 -6.48 -1.82
CA ASP A 137 7.60 -7.08 -1.49
C ASP A 137 8.11 -6.55 -0.14
N ALA A 138 8.32 -7.46 0.79
CA ALA A 138 8.84 -7.15 2.12
C ALA A 138 10.35 -7.40 2.24
N ARG A 139 11.03 -7.69 1.11
CA ARG A 139 12.41 -8.14 1.08
C ARG A 139 12.61 -9.49 1.80
N MET A 140 13.82 -10.04 1.71
CA MET A 140 14.21 -11.28 2.39
C MET A 140 13.34 -12.49 2.01
N GLY A 141 12.73 -12.47 0.81
CA GLY A 141 11.88 -13.56 0.34
C GLY A 141 10.48 -13.62 0.96
N GLU A 142 10.02 -12.54 1.56
CA GLU A 142 8.69 -12.41 2.17
C GLU A 142 7.89 -11.29 1.52
N MET A 143 6.59 -11.28 1.78
CA MET A 143 5.64 -10.26 1.30
C MET A 143 4.86 -9.68 2.48
N TYR A 144 4.52 -8.40 2.41
CA TYR A 144 3.41 -7.84 3.17
C TYR A 144 2.13 -8.13 2.42
N VAL A 145 1.13 -8.66 3.12
CA VAL A 145 -0.16 -9.02 2.55
C VAL A 145 -1.31 -8.45 3.36
N ALA A 146 -2.37 -8.01 2.68
CA ALA A 146 -3.64 -7.63 3.27
C ALA A 146 -4.78 -7.94 2.30
N ALA A 147 -5.98 -8.22 2.81
CA ALA A 147 -7.14 -8.57 2.00
C ALA A 147 -8.25 -7.55 2.19
N TYR A 148 -8.86 -7.15 1.08
CA TYR A 148 -9.93 -6.15 1.03
C TYR A 148 -11.10 -6.66 0.19
N ARG A 149 -12.32 -6.41 0.65
CA ARG A 149 -13.55 -6.57 -0.11
C ARG A 149 -13.95 -5.21 -0.69
N CYS A 150 -14.37 -5.21 -1.94
CA CYS A 150 -14.94 -4.02 -2.56
C CYS A 150 -16.47 -4.06 -2.39
N THR A 151 -17.01 -3.15 -1.59
CA THR A 151 -18.45 -3.04 -1.32
C THR A 151 -18.85 -1.58 -1.52
N ASP A 152 -19.83 -1.34 -2.39
CA ASP A 152 -20.36 0.01 -2.68
C ASP A 152 -19.27 1.05 -3.03
N GLY A 153 -18.24 0.62 -3.74
CA GLY A 153 -17.11 1.45 -4.11
C GLY A 153 -16.09 1.71 -3.00
N ALA A 154 -16.30 1.18 -1.80
CA ALA A 154 -15.38 1.24 -0.68
C ALA A 154 -14.53 -0.03 -0.56
N LEU A 155 -13.32 0.11 0.01
CA LEU A 155 -12.46 -1.00 0.38
C LEU A 155 -12.67 -1.33 1.86
N VAL A 156 -13.25 -2.49 2.14
CA VAL A 156 -13.46 -3.00 3.49
C VAL A 156 -12.40 -4.04 3.80
N GLN A 157 -11.58 -3.76 4.81
CA GLN A 157 -10.50 -4.66 5.22
C GLN A 157 -11.05 -5.97 5.80
N GLN A 158 -10.61 -7.10 5.25
CA GLN A 158 -10.94 -8.44 5.72
C GLN A 158 -9.79 -9.04 6.54
N GLN A 159 -8.56 -8.84 6.09
CA GLN A 159 -7.36 -9.25 6.81
C GLN A 159 -6.40 -8.04 6.93
N PRO A 160 -5.89 -7.77 8.15
CA PRO A 160 -4.96 -6.67 8.37
C PRO A 160 -3.58 -6.97 7.75
N PRO A 161 -2.77 -5.92 7.54
CA PRO A 161 -1.40 -6.08 7.07
C PRO A 161 -0.59 -7.06 7.92
N ARG A 162 0.04 -8.05 7.28
CA ARG A 162 0.93 -9.03 7.92
C ARG A 162 2.05 -9.47 6.98
N LEU A 163 3.09 -10.08 7.53
CA LEU A 163 4.08 -10.81 6.74
C LEU A 163 3.52 -12.16 6.31
N CYS A 164 3.87 -12.57 5.10
CA CYS A 164 3.53 -13.85 4.53
C CYS A 164 4.70 -14.37 3.68
N ALA A 165 5.11 -15.61 3.89
CA ALA A 165 6.02 -16.25 2.98
C ALA A 165 5.29 -16.68 1.69
N PRO A 166 5.93 -16.65 0.52
CA PRO A 166 5.27 -16.96 -0.75
C PRO A 166 4.56 -18.31 -0.79
N GLN A 167 5.15 -19.34 -0.16
CA GLN A 167 4.57 -20.67 -0.08
C GLN A 167 3.28 -20.74 0.76
N ASP A 168 3.07 -19.79 1.66
CA ASP A 168 1.90 -19.75 2.56
C ASP A 168 0.75 -18.92 1.97
N LEU A 169 0.98 -18.26 0.83
CA LEU A 169 0.03 -17.32 0.23
C LEU A 169 -1.32 -17.96 -0.10
N ALA A 170 -1.32 -19.19 -0.65
CA ALA A 170 -2.54 -19.89 -1.01
C ALA A 170 -3.41 -20.20 0.21
N VAL A 171 -2.79 -20.64 1.31
CA VAL A 171 -3.48 -20.90 2.58
C VAL A 171 -4.02 -19.61 3.15
N TRP A 172 -3.21 -18.55 3.15
CA TRP A 172 -3.64 -17.23 3.61
C TRP A 172 -4.80 -16.68 2.79
N TRP A 173 -4.73 -16.77 1.45
CA TRP A 173 -5.78 -16.31 0.57
C TRP A 173 -7.10 -17.04 0.82
N GLY A 174 -7.07 -18.36 0.96
CA GLY A 174 -8.26 -19.16 1.30
C GLY A 174 -8.87 -18.77 2.64
N SER A 175 -8.04 -18.53 3.66
CA SER A 175 -8.50 -18.15 5.00
C SER A 175 -9.06 -16.71 5.06
N ALA A 176 -8.65 -15.84 4.18
CA ALA A 176 -9.09 -14.45 4.16
C ALA A 176 -10.59 -14.28 3.85
N TRP A 177 -11.23 -15.32 3.33
CA TRP A 177 -12.63 -15.29 2.88
C TRP A 177 -13.51 -16.34 3.56
N SER A 178 -13.06 -16.94 4.66
CA SER A 178 -13.79 -17.99 5.38
C SER A 178 -15.18 -17.54 5.88
N ASP A 179 -15.34 -16.25 6.17
CA ASP A 179 -16.60 -15.69 6.67
C ASP A 179 -17.66 -15.49 5.56
N ASP A 180 -17.28 -15.59 4.28
CA ASP A 180 -18.24 -15.51 3.16
C ASP A 180 -19.31 -16.60 3.20
N ALA A 181 -18.96 -17.77 3.72
CA ALA A 181 -19.88 -18.89 3.88
C ALA A 181 -20.94 -18.67 5.00
N ALA A 182 -20.67 -17.78 5.94
CA ALA A 182 -21.55 -17.50 7.07
C ALA A 182 -22.59 -16.40 6.79
N LEU A 183 -22.41 -15.60 5.75
CA LEU A 183 -23.27 -14.45 5.45
C LEU A 183 -24.58 -14.82 4.73
N GLY A 184 -24.82 -16.09 4.39
CA GLY A 184 -26.13 -16.60 3.95
C GLY A 184 -26.79 -15.84 2.77
N GLU A 185 -26.08 -14.95 2.12
CA GLU A 185 -26.59 -14.24 0.94
C GLU A 185 -26.53 -15.17 -0.28
N ASP A 186 -27.57 -15.12 -1.12
CA ASP A 186 -27.66 -15.75 -2.44
C ASP A 186 -26.54 -15.26 -3.40
N VAL A 187 -25.31 -15.38 -2.94
CA VAL A 187 -24.14 -15.22 -3.80
C VAL A 187 -24.02 -16.52 -4.57
N ASP A 188 -24.29 -16.44 -5.87
CA ASP A 188 -24.10 -17.54 -6.81
C ASP A 188 -22.71 -18.18 -6.53
N VAL A 189 -22.74 -19.28 -5.75
CA VAL A 189 -21.56 -20.01 -5.26
C VAL A 189 -20.69 -20.48 -6.44
N ALA A 190 -21.28 -20.60 -7.64
CA ALA A 190 -20.58 -20.95 -8.86
C ALA A 190 -19.64 -19.82 -9.34
N THR A 191 -20.10 -18.55 -9.33
CA THR A 191 -19.25 -17.39 -9.70
C THR A 191 -18.23 -17.03 -8.62
N SER A 192 -18.47 -17.46 -7.38
CA SER A 192 -17.56 -17.26 -6.23
C SER A 192 -16.31 -18.14 -6.30
N ARG A 193 -16.37 -19.30 -6.97
CA ARG A 193 -15.26 -20.26 -7.06
C ARG A 193 -14.28 -19.98 -8.20
N ASP A 194 -14.73 -19.30 -9.25
CA ASP A 194 -13.91 -19.08 -10.44
C ASP A 194 -12.87 -17.95 -10.28
N GLY A 195 -12.92 -17.15 -9.21
CA GLY A 195 -11.98 -16.06 -8.95
C GLY A 195 -11.94 -14.98 -10.04
N ALA A 196 -12.84 -15.03 -11.02
CA ALA A 196 -12.83 -14.14 -12.20
C ALA A 196 -12.84 -12.64 -11.82
N ASN A 197 -13.48 -12.31 -10.70
CA ASN A 197 -13.56 -10.94 -10.17
C ASN A 197 -12.63 -10.69 -8.98
N ASP A 198 -11.69 -11.58 -8.72
CA ASP A 198 -10.67 -11.39 -7.70
C ASP A 198 -9.43 -10.73 -8.31
N LEU A 199 -8.71 -9.96 -7.52
CA LEU A 199 -7.53 -9.24 -7.92
C LEU A 199 -6.37 -9.51 -6.97
N LEU A 200 -5.27 -10.02 -7.50
CA LEU A 200 -3.98 -10.07 -6.83
C LEU A 200 -3.20 -8.84 -7.29
N ALA A 201 -2.95 -7.88 -6.42
CA ALA A 201 -2.37 -6.60 -6.76
C ALA A 201 -1.05 -6.36 -6.03
N GLY A 202 -0.01 -5.95 -6.73
CA GLY A 202 1.27 -5.64 -6.10
C GLY A 202 2.46 -5.73 -7.02
N ASN A 203 3.67 -5.79 -6.44
CA ASN A 203 4.95 -5.84 -7.15
C ASN A 203 5.72 -7.17 -6.96
N VAL A 204 5.03 -8.20 -6.49
CA VAL A 204 5.65 -9.48 -6.08
C VAL A 204 5.74 -10.52 -7.22
N PHE A 205 5.08 -10.27 -8.35
CA PHE A 205 4.88 -11.29 -9.38
C PHE A 205 6.16 -11.71 -10.11
N GLU A 206 7.08 -10.79 -10.33
CA GLU A 206 8.37 -11.10 -10.97
C GLU A 206 9.23 -11.97 -10.06
N ALA A 207 9.30 -11.63 -8.77
CA ALA A 207 10.15 -12.33 -7.82
C ALA A 207 9.60 -13.71 -7.40
N HIS A 208 8.27 -13.88 -7.42
CA HIS A 208 7.60 -15.05 -6.85
C HIS A 208 6.58 -15.69 -7.80
N GLY A 209 6.74 -15.52 -9.12
CA GLY A 209 5.74 -15.93 -10.13
C GLY A 209 5.27 -17.37 -10.04
N ALA A 210 6.16 -18.30 -9.70
CA ALA A 210 5.84 -19.73 -9.59
C ALA A 210 4.78 -20.04 -8.49
N GLN A 211 4.78 -19.26 -7.40
CA GLN A 211 3.86 -19.47 -6.28
C GLN A 211 2.45 -18.94 -6.55
N PHE A 212 2.27 -18.17 -7.62
CA PHE A 212 0.98 -17.61 -8.00
C PHE A 212 0.20 -18.43 -9.03
N THR A 213 0.79 -19.51 -9.58
CA THR A 213 0.23 -20.23 -10.72
C THR A 213 -1.18 -20.76 -10.44
N ASP A 214 -1.39 -21.29 -9.26
CA ASP A 214 -2.65 -21.95 -8.87
C ASP A 214 -3.63 -21.02 -8.10
N LEU A 215 -3.27 -19.75 -7.91
CA LEU A 215 -4.15 -18.82 -7.24
C LEU A 215 -5.17 -18.22 -8.23
N PRO A 216 -6.46 -18.24 -7.88
CA PRO A 216 -7.49 -17.63 -8.70
C PRO A 216 -7.35 -16.10 -8.69
N GLY A 217 -7.85 -15.46 -9.74
CA GLY A 217 -7.88 -14.01 -9.85
C GLY A 217 -6.92 -13.43 -10.88
N ARG A 218 -7.24 -12.19 -11.27
CA ARG A 218 -6.40 -11.41 -12.19
C ARG A 218 -5.19 -10.87 -11.42
N ARG A 219 -4.07 -10.71 -12.13
CA ARG A 219 -2.85 -10.11 -11.58
C ARG A 219 -2.72 -8.69 -12.08
N GLN A 220 -2.50 -7.75 -11.16
CA GLN A 220 -2.30 -6.35 -11.45
C GLN A 220 -0.98 -5.88 -10.84
N LEU A 221 -0.02 -5.54 -11.69
CA LEU A 221 1.16 -4.81 -11.21
C LEU A 221 0.71 -3.42 -10.73
N ALA A 222 0.94 -3.16 -9.46
CA ALA A 222 0.61 -1.89 -8.82
C ALA A 222 1.58 -1.60 -7.68
N LEU A 223 1.78 -0.31 -7.41
CA LEU A 223 2.47 0.20 -6.23
C LEU A 223 1.55 1.17 -5.50
N PRO A 224 1.69 1.35 -4.18
CA PRO A 224 0.98 2.41 -3.48
C PRO A 224 1.38 3.77 -4.05
N SER A 225 0.45 4.70 -4.12
CA SER A 225 0.69 6.02 -4.69
C SER A 225 0.06 7.13 -3.85
N ALA A 226 0.60 8.33 -3.94
CA ALA A 226 0.01 9.51 -3.31
C ALA A 226 -1.38 9.84 -3.89
N ARG A 227 -1.65 9.51 -5.16
CA ARG A 227 -2.99 9.64 -5.74
C ARG A 227 -4.00 8.71 -5.10
N ALA A 228 -3.61 7.46 -4.81
CA ALA A 228 -4.47 6.53 -4.09
C ALA A 228 -4.78 7.06 -2.68
N LEU A 229 -3.79 7.61 -1.99
CA LEU A 229 -3.99 8.27 -0.70
C LEU A 229 -4.99 9.42 -0.79
N LEU A 230 -4.90 10.28 -1.84
CA LEU A 230 -5.86 11.35 -2.06
C LEU A 230 -7.28 10.83 -2.28
N ARG A 231 -7.47 9.73 -3.04
CA ARG A 231 -8.80 9.14 -3.29
C ARG A 231 -9.43 8.57 -2.02
N LEU A 232 -8.62 8.02 -1.11
CA LEU A 232 -9.06 7.45 0.16
C LEU A 232 -9.37 8.53 1.21
N ALA A 233 -8.70 9.67 1.13
CA ALA A 233 -8.71 10.68 2.18
C ALA A 233 -10.08 11.30 2.48
N PRO A 234 -10.93 11.68 1.51
CA PRO A 234 -12.21 12.35 1.81
C PRO A 234 -13.13 11.51 2.71
N ALA A 235 -13.27 10.21 2.41
CA ALA A 235 -14.09 9.31 3.22
C ALA A 235 -13.52 9.13 4.63
N ALA A 236 -12.20 8.92 4.75
CA ALA A 236 -11.53 8.75 6.03
C ALA A 236 -11.59 10.02 6.90
N LEU A 237 -11.42 11.21 6.31
CA LEU A 237 -11.56 12.49 7.01
C LEU A 237 -12.99 12.70 7.49
N SER A 238 -13.99 12.38 6.66
CA SER A 238 -15.40 12.46 7.04
C SER A 238 -15.76 11.50 8.18
N ALA A 239 -15.08 10.38 8.28
CA ALA A 239 -15.19 9.42 9.38
C ALA A 239 -14.41 9.84 10.65
N GLY A 240 -13.73 11.00 10.63
CA GLY A 240 -12.97 11.50 11.78
C GLY A 240 -11.64 10.77 12.03
N ALA A 241 -11.05 10.14 11.00
CA ALA A 241 -9.80 9.36 11.15
C ALA A 241 -8.53 10.23 11.24
N ALA A 242 -8.63 11.54 11.09
CA ALA A 242 -7.49 12.43 11.23
C ALA A 242 -7.04 12.54 12.70
N VAL A 243 -5.73 12.62 12.88
CA VAL A 243 -5.08 12.71 14.19
C VAL A 243 -4.16 13.93 14.26
N GLY A 244 -3.73 14.29 15.47
CA GLY A 244 -2.69 15.31 15.65
C GLY A 244 -1.32 14.81 15.20
N ALA A 245 -0.42 15.73 14.87
CA ALA A 245 0.92 15.41 14.37
C ALA A 245 1.69 14.42 15.27
N HIS A 246 1.58 14.53 16.59
CA HIS A 246 2.26 13.66 17.55
C HIS A 246 1.75 12.20 17.53
N GLN A 247 0.57 11.96 16.99
CA GLN A 247 -0.05 10.64 16.84
C GLN A 247 0.19 10.03 15.45
N ALA A 248 0.76 10.79 14.53
CA ALA A 248 1.15 10.33 13.20
C ALA A 248 2.39 9.44 13.30
N LEU A 249 2.19 8.13 13.47
CA LEU A 249 3.26 7.16 13.67
C LEU A 249 3.31 6.12 12.56
N PRO A 250 4.51 5.60 12.21
CA PRO A 250 4.66 4.50 11.27
C PRO A 250 4.07 3.21 11.84
N LEU A 251 3.55 2.36 10.94
CA LEU A 251 3.12 1.00 11.23
C LEU A 251 4.24 0.02 10.86
N TYR A 252 4.80 -0.65 11.84
CA TYR A 252 5.79 -1.71 11.66
C TYR A 252 5.10 -3.07 11.83
N VAL A 253 5.09 -3.87 10.75
CA VAL A 253 4.54 -5.24 10.75
C VAL A 253 5.65 -6.27 10.98
N ARG A 254 6.88 -5.93 10.63
CA ARG A 254 8.04 -6.78 10.87
C ARG A 254 8.71 -6.38 12.19
N ASP A 255 8.68 -7.27 13.17
CA ASP A 255 9.31 -7.03 14.48
C ASP A 255 10.85 -7.08 14.40
N LYS A 256 11.40 -7.91 13.49
CA LYS A 256 12.83 -8.11 13.33
C LYS A 256 13.34 -7.57 12.00
N VAL A 257 13.95 -6.39 12.03
CA VAL A 257 14.35 -5.64 10.81
C VAL A 257 15.74 -6.08 10.29
N ALA A 258 16.54 -6.78 11.10
CA ALA A 258 17.87 -7.23 10.73
C ALA A 258 18.16 -8.64 11.24
N GLN A 259 18.73 -9.47 10.37
CA GLN A 259 19.29 -10.75 10.79
C GLN A 259 20.57 -10.50 11.58
N THR A 260 20.75 -11.25 12.65
CA THR A 260 22.04 -11.31 13.34
C THR A 260 23.12 -11.89 12.42
N THR A 261 24.38 -11.66 12.73
CA THR A 261 25.49 -12.22 11.94
C THR A 261 25.41 -13.75 11.89
N VAL A 262 24.97 -14.39 12.97
CA VAL A 262 24.78 -15.85 13.06
C VAL A 262 23.67 -16.34 12.10
N GLU A 263 22.54 -15.65 12.09
CA GLU A 263 21.41 -16.00 11.20
C GLU A 263 21.77 -15.83 9.73
N ARG A 264 22.53 -14.78 9.37
CA ARG A 264 23.03 -14.58 8.00
C ARG A 264 23.96 -15.71 7.57
N GLU A 265 24.85 -16.15 8.44
CA GLU A 265 25.76 -17.24 8.17
C GLU A 265 25.02 -18.57 8.01
N GLN A 266 24.04 -18.86 8.86
CA GLN A 266 23.19 -20.05 8.76
C GLN A 266 22.40 -20.09 7.45
N LEU A 267 21.78 -18.97 7.02
CA LEU A 267 21.09 -18.88 5.75
C LEU A 267 22.01 -19.07 4.56
N ARG A 268 23.21 -18.48 4.61
CA ARG A 268 24.24 -18.68 3.59
C ARG A 268 24.64 -20.14 3.46
N GLN A 269 24.86 -20.82 4.58
CA GLN A 269 25.19 -22.26 4.58
C GLN A 269 24.03 -23.10 4.05
N GLN A 270 22.79 -22.79 4.38
CA GLN A 270 21.61 -23.48 3.83
C GLN A 270 21.46 -23.27 2.32
N GLN A 271 21.73 -22.08 1.82
CA GLN A 271 21.70 -21.79 0.38
C GLN A 271 22.80 -22.55 -0.38
N LEU A 272 24.01 -22.60 0.17
CA LEU A 272 25.12 -23.38 -0.41
C LEU A 272 24.81 -24.87 -0.39
N ALA A 273 24.21 -25.40 0.68
CA ALA A 273 23.82 -26.81 0.76
C ALA A 273 22.73 -27.17 -0.26
N ARG A 274 21.76 -26.27 -0.52
CA ARG A 274 20.72 -26.46 -1.56
C ARG A 274 21.29 -26.44 -2.98
N GLN A 275 22.33 -25.65 -3.24
CA GLN A 275 23.01 -25.60 -4.52
C GLN A 275 23.96 -26.80 -4.74
N ALA A 276 24.42 -27.45 -3.68
CA ALA A 276 25.34 -28.59 -3.72
C ALA A 276 24.65 -29.95 -3.93
N VAL A 277 23.28 -30.01 -3.95
CA VAL A 277 22.58 -31.27 -4.28
C VAL A 277 22.63 -31.47 -5.79
N PRO A 278 23.40 -32.48 -6.31
CA PRO A 278 23.46 -32.72 -7.74
C PRO A 278 22.10 -33.22 -8.23
N ALA A 279 21.67 -32.72 -9.38
CA ALA A 279 20.53 -33.27 -10.11
C ALA A 279 20.71 -34.78 -10.27
N VAL A 280 19.83 -35.57 -9.69
CA VAL A 280 19.78 -37.01 -9.89
C VAL A 280 19.50 -37.21 -11.39
N VAL A 281 20.53 -37.62 -12.13
CA VAL A 281 20.40 -38.05 -13.53
C VAL A 281 19.56 -39.32 -13.50
N ALA A 282 18.34 -39.26 -14.06
CA ALA A 282 17.54 -40.45 -14.29
C ALA A 282 18.32 -41.44 -15.20
N PRO A 283 18.34 -42.76 -14.92
CA PRO A 283 18.97 -43.72 -15.78
C PRO A 283 18.23 -43.75 -17.13
N LEU A 284 19.00 -43.66 -18.20
CA LEU A 284 18.56 -43.97 -19.56
C LEU A 284 18.31 -45.48 -19.64
N ASP A 285 17.04 -45.87 -19.74
CA ASP A 285 16.70 -47.25 -20.12
C ASP A 285 17.09 -47.50 -21.57
N VAL A 286 17.87 -48.54 -21.76
CA VAL A 286 18.29 -49.09 -23.05
C VAL A 286 17.25 -50.11 -23.54
#